data_6f6cfb87d6a6ea6badb81138d8114dd5
#
_entry.id   6f6cfb87d6a6ea6badb81138d8114dd5
#
_cell.length_a   1.000
_cell.length_b   1.000
_cell.length_c   1.000
_cell.angle_alpha   90.00
_cell.angle_beta   90.00
_cell.angle_gamma   90.00
#
_symmetry.space_group_name_H-M   'P 1'
#
loop_
_entity.id
_entity.type
_entity.pdbx_description
1 polymer ?
#
loop_
_entity_poly.entity_id
_entity_poly.type
_entity_poly.pdbx_seq_one_letter_code
_entity_poly.pdbx_strand_id
1 'polypeptide(L)'
;MKIIEGGVTAAKGFQAAAAAAEIKYKGRTDMAMVYSEVPCVAAGTFTTNVVKAAPVKWDQDIVYNHPYAQAVICNSGIANACTGTEGYGYCKETAAAAAEVLNVAADSVLVASTGVIGMQVPIDRIKNGVKMMAPKLDGSLEAGTEAAKAIMTTDTKKKEVAVQVEIGGKTVTIGGMCKGSGMIHPNMCTMLGFVTTDAKISKKMLQEALSEDVKDTYNMVSVDGDTSTNDTVLLLANGLAENPEITEKGEDYETFKAALNYINTSLAKKIAGDGEGATALFEVKIIGAESKEQAVTLSKSVVTSSLTKAAIYGHDANWGRILCAMGYSGAQFDPEKVDLYFESKAGKIKIIENGVATDYSEEEATKILSEEAVTAIADVKMGDATATAWGCDLTYDYVKINADYRS
;
A
#
# COMPACT_ATOMS: atom_id res chain seq x y z
N MET A 1 1.91 -20.02 8.84
CA MET A 1 2.36 -18.60 8.85
C MET A 1 2.34 -18.09 10.29
N LYS A 2 3.41 -17.39 10.71
CA LYS A 2 3.56 -16.77 12.02
C LYS A 2 3.75 -15.27 11.84
N ILE A 3 2.90 -14.45 12.48
CA ILE A 3 3.07 -12.99 12.51
C ILE A 3 4.19 -12.68 13.52
N ILE A 4 5.10 -11.79 13.14
CA ILE A 4 6.23 -11.35 13.97
C ILE A 4 6.28 -9.81 14.00
N GLU A 5 6.99 -9.24 14.95
CA GLU A 5 7.30 -7.81 14.97
C GLU A 5 8.29 -7.46 13.86
N GLY A 6 8.14 -6.24 13.30
CA GLY A 6 9.07 -5.67 12.34
C GLY A 6 8.43 -5.20 11.04
N GLY A 7 9.28 -4.81 10.15
CA GLY A 7 9.00 -4.32 8.81
C GLY A 7 10.10 -4.77 7.85
N VAL A 8 10.65 -3.84 7.06
CA VAL A 8 11.63 -4.14 6.00
C VAL A 8 12.97 -4.74 6.49
N THR A 9 13.29 -4.61 7.76
CA THR A 9 14.51 -5.21 8.36
C THR A 9 14.27 -6.58 8.98
N ALA A 10 13.05 -7.11 8.95
CA ALA A 10 12.73 -8.40 9.54
C ALA A 10 13.35 -9.58 8.78
N ALA A 11 13.46 -9.48 7.45
CA ALA A 11 14.07 -10.48 6.61
C ALA A 11 15.61 -10.42 6.72
N LYS A 12 16.26 -11.60 6.75
CA LYS A 12 17.70 -11.75 6.92
C LYS A 12 18.47 -10.96 5.86
N GLY A 13 19.52 -10.22 6.29
CA GLY A 13 20.43 -9.47 5.42
C GLY A 13 19.86 -8.14 4.91
N PHE A 14 18.71 -7.69 5.39
CA PHE A 14 18.20 -6.35 5.13
C PHE A 14 18.52 -5.41 6.29
N GLN A 15 18.95 -4.22 5.94
CA GLN A 15 19.25 -3.12 6.83
C GLN A 15 18.48 -1.87 6.42
N ALA A 16 18.24 -0.96 7.35
CA ALA A 16 17.60 0.31 7.05
C ALA A 16 18.30 1.44 7.83
N ALA A 17 18.12 2.66 7.34
CA ALA A 17 18.50 3.88 8.02
C ALA A 17 17.57 5.02 7.64
N ALA A 18 17.50 6.04 8.50
CA ALA A 18 16.76 7.26 8.24
C ALA A 18 17.59 8.50 8.59
N ALA A 19 17.31 9.62 7.93
CA ALA A 19 17.98 10.89 8.18
C ALA A 19 17.02 12.08 8.00
N ALA A 20 17.31 13.16 8.71
CA ALA A 20 16.75 14.48 8.50
C ALA A 20 17.65 15.24 7.54
N ALA A 21 17.35 15.18 6.24
CA ALA A 21 18.10 15.85 5.19
C ALA A 21 17.55 17.25 4.88
N GLU A 22 16.46 17.64 5.54
CA GLU A 22 15.77 18.92 5.36
C GLU A 22 15.30 19.16 3.91
N ILE A 23 14.74 18.12 3.29
CA ILE A 23 14.29 18.16 1.88
C ILE A 23 13.31 19.31 1.65
N LYS A 24 12.30 19.44 2.53
CA LYS A 24 11.34 20.54 2.50
C LYS A 24 11.26 21.25 3.86
N TYR A 25 11.21 20.49 4.96
CA TYR A 25 11.00 21.00 6.31
C TYR A 25 12.25 20.79 7.18
N LYS A 26 12.55 21.75 8.04
CA LYS A 26 13.66 21.65 9.01
C LYS A 26 13.30 20.70 10.14
N GLY A 27 14.29 19.92 10.59
CA GLY A 27 14.19 19.05 11.76
C GLY A 27 13.27 17.83 11.61
N ARG A 28 12.76 17.55 10.40
CA ARG A 28 11.97 16.36 10.10
C ARG A 28 12.86 15.28 9.50
N THR A 29 12.71 14.05 9.98
CA THR A 29 13.27 12.87 9.32
C THR A 29 12.49 12.65 8.03
N ASP A 30 13.15 12.78 6.87
CA ASP A 30 12.54 12.89 5.55
C ASP A 30 13.26 12.09 4.48
N MET A 31 14.26 11.29 4.87
CA MET A 31 14.91 10.30 4.02
C MET A 31 15.00 8.95 4.69
N ALA A 32 14.78 7.91 3.90
CA ALA A 32 14.96 6.51 4.27
C ALA A 32 15.86 5.80 3.25
N MET A 33 16.64 4.84 3.74
CA MET A 33 17.43 3.90 2.96
C MET A 33 17.09 2.50 3.41
N VAL A 34 16.78 1.61 2.46
CA VAL A 34 16.71 0.16 2.66
C VAL A 34 17.81 -0.47 1.83
N TYR A 35 18.59 -1.33 2.44
CA TYR A 35 19.76 -1.95 1.82
C TYR A 35 19.78 -3.45 2.08
N SER A 36 20.20 -4.22 1.10
CA SER A 36 20.48 -5.65 1.24
C SER A 36 21.99 -5.91 1.16
N GLU A 37 22.50 -6.73 2.06
CA GLU A 37 23.91 -7.16 2.09
C GLU A 37 24.34 -7.90 0.82
N VAL A 38 23.38 -8.48 0.09
CA VAL A 38 23.63 -9.19 -1.17
C VAL A 38 22.63 -8.71 -2.24
N PRO A 39 22.95 -8.86 -3.54
CA PRO A 39 22.01 -8.54 -4.61
C PRO A 39 20.67 -9.26 -4.49
N CYS A 40 19.57 -8.56 -4.77
CA CYS A 40 18.21 -9.08 -4.74
C CYS A 40 17.63 -9.20 -6.14
N VAL A 41 16.89 -10.27 -6.42
CA VAL A 41 15.90 -10.18 -7.49
C VAL A 41 14.81 -9.20 -7.06
N ALA A 42 14.38 -8.35 -8.00
CA ALA A 42 13.41 -7.30 -7.74
C ALA A 42 12.15 -7.47 -8.58
N ALA A 43 11.01 -7.24 -7.96
CA ALA A 43 9.72 -7.06 -8.61
C ALA A 43 9.14 -5.70 -8.26
N GLY A 44 8.32 -5.14 -9.15
CA GLY A 44 7.68 -3.86 -8.91
C GLY A 44 6.35 -3.72 -9.64
N THR A 45 5.47 -2.96 -9.02
CA THR A 45 4.24 -2.47 -9.64
C THR A 45 4.18 -0.96 -9.47
N PHE A 46 3.65 -0.27 -10.48
CA PHE A 46 3.79 1.18 -10.62
C PHE A 46 2.49 1.82 -11.08
N THR A 47 2.32 3.10 -10.77
CA THR A 47 1.14 3.87 -11.17
C THR A 47 0.83 3.77 -12.67
N THR A 48 -0.45 3.64 -12.99
CA THR A 48 -0.95 3.74 -14.37
C THR A 48 -1.25 5.19 -14.78
N ASN A 49 -1.14 6.16 -13.85
CA ASN A 49 -1.29 7.57 -14.17
C ASN A 49 -0.34 7.94 -15.32
N VAL A 50 -0.86 8.62 -16.33
CA VAL A 50 -0.04 9.05 -17.48
C VAL A 50 0.99 10.11 -17.08
N VAL A 51 0.73 10.86 -16.00
CA VAL A 51 1.65 11.82 -15.38
C VAL A 51 2.53 11.07 -14.38
N LYS A 52 3.52 10.31 -14.87
CA LYS A 52 4.44 9.54 -14.04
C LYS A 52 5.58 10.39 -13.52
N ALA A 53 5.84 10.30 -12.22
CA ALA A 53 7.02 10.90 -11.60
C ALA A 53 8.33 10.30 -12.14
N ALA A 54 9.41 11.06 -12.04
CA ALA A 54 10.72 10.61 -12.51
C ALA A 54 11.22 9.32 -11.83
N PRO A 55 11.06 9.14 -10.49
CA PRO A 55 11.41 7.90 -9.81
C PRO A 55 10.69 6.66 -10.36
N VAL A 56 9.39 6.80 -10.70
CA VAL A 56 8.61 5.69 -11.28
C VAL A 56 9.24 5.17 -12.58
N LYS A 57 9.67 6.08 -13.44
CA LYS A 57 10.34 5.73 -14.72
C LYS A 57 11.71 5.11 -14.50
N TRP A 58 12.46 5.62 -13.52
CA TRP A 58 13.76 5.11 -13.11
C TRP A 58 13.65 3.67 -12.58
N ASP A 59 12.73 3.44 -11.66
CA ASP A 59 12.55 2.14 -11.03
C ASP A 59 11.99 1.10 -12.00
N GLN A 60 11.10 1.51 -12.93
CA GLN A 60 10.62 0.63 -14.00
C GLN A 60 11.76 0.09 -14.85
N ASP A 61 12.72 0.93 -15.19
CA ASP A 61 13.89 0.52 -15.98
C ASP A 61 14.72 -0.52 -15.20
N ILE A 62 15.06 -0.25 -13.96
CA ILE A 62 15.83 -1.19 -13.11
C ILE A 62 15.06 -2.51 -12.92
N VAL A 63 13.81 -2.46 -12.49
CA VAL A 63 13.03 -3.66 -12.18
C VAL A 63 12.85 -4.56 -13.40
N TYR A 64 12.60 -3.99 -14.57
CA TYR A 64 12.29 -4.80 -15.76
C TYR A 64 13.52 -5.18 -16.58
N ASN A 65 14.54 -4.33 -16.64
CA ASN A 65 15.66 -4.49 -17.57
C ASN A 65 16.98 -4.90 -16.90
N HIS A 66 17.11 -4.76 -15.55
CA HIS A 66 18.33 -5.14 -14.84
C HIS A 66 18.16 -6.45 -14.09
N PRO A 67 19.23 -7.22 -13.84
CA PRO A 67 19.15 -8.55 -13.24
C PRO A 67 18.77 -8.51 -11.75
N TYR A 68 19.18 -7.46 -11.04
CA TYR A 68 18.99 -7.31 -9.59
C TYR A 68 18.92 -5.85 -9.16
N ALA A 69 18.42 -5.63 -7.94
CA ALA A 69 18.54 -4.38 -7.19
C ALA A 69 19.14 -4.68 -5.81
N GLN A 70 19.67 -3.66 -5.11
CA GLN A 70 20.32 -3.86 -3.83
C GLN A 70 20.00 -2.78 -2.79
N ALA A 71 19.53 -1.62 -3.21
CA ALA A 71 19.12 -0.55 -2.32
C ALA A 71 17.89 0.20 -2.83
N VAL A 72 17.16 0.81 -1.90
CA VAL A 72 16.08 1.76 -2.16
C VAL A 72 16.38 3.04 -1.39
N ILE A 73 16.41 4.18 -2.08
CA ILE A 73 16.51 5.51 -1.47
C ILE A 73 15.17 6.21 -1.61
N CYS A 74 14.55 6.58 -0.51
CA CYS A 74 13.27 7.27 -0.51
C CYS A 74 13.40 8.64 0.16
N ASN A 75 12.78 9.67 -0.43
CA ASN A 75 12.57 10.96 0.23
C ASN A 75 11.10 11.29 0.37
N SER A 76 10.73 11.96 1.46
CA SER A 76 9.43 12.59 1.67
C SER A 76 9.54 14.12 1.56
N GLY A 77 8.40 14.79 1.27
CA GLY A 77 8.26 16.23 1.15
C GLY A 77 8.18 16.77 -0.29
N ILE A 78 8.91 16.18 -1.23
CA ILE A 78 8.92 16.55 -2.67
C ILE A 78 8.78 15.28 -3.50
N ALA A 79 7.80 15.28 -4.41
CA ALA A 79 7.41 14.11 -5.19
C ALA A 79 8.33 13.81 -6.39
N ASN A 80 9.15 14.75 -6.84
CA ASN A 80 9.89 14.65 -8.10
C ASN A 80 8.99 14.28 -9.30
N ALA A 81 7.81 14.87 -9.34
CA ALA A 81 6.82 14.72 -10.40
C ALA A 81 6.63 16.05 -11.12
N CYS A 82 6.41 16.01 -12.45
CA CYS A 82 6.33 17.20 -13.31
C CYS A 82 7.62 18.05 -13.28
N THR A 83 8.78 17.42 -13.16
CA THR A 83 10.10 18.03 -13.00
C THR A 83 10.97 17.93 -14.27
N GLY A 84 10.38 17.46 -15.37
CA GLY A 84 11.05 17.34 -16.67
C GLY A 84 12.22 16.37 -16.69
N THR A 85 13.16 16.58 -17.61
CA THR A 85 14.37 15.76 -17.76
C THR A 85 15.34 15.91 -16.60
N GLU A 86 15.33 17.07 -15.94
CA GLU A 86 16.15 17.37 -14.78
C GLU A 86 15.79 16.43 -13.60
N GLY A 87 14.48 16.24 -13.33
CA GLY A 87 14.03 15.33 -12.28
C GLY A 87 14.48 13.88 -12.49
N TYR A 88 14.55 13.40 -13.74
CA TYR A 88 15.12 12.10 -14.05
C TYR A 88 16.65 12.07 -13.85
N GLY A 89 17.34 13.17 -14.16
CA GLY A 89 18.75 13.36 -13.83
C GLY A 89 19.02 13.23 -12.33
N TYR A 90 18.15 13.78 -11.51
CA TYR A 90 18.25 13.66 -10.05
C TYR A 90 18.08 12.23 -9.52
N CYS A 91 17.29 11.38 -10.18
CA CYS A 91 17.26 9.96 -9.85
C CYS A 91 18.62 9.31 -10.10
N LYS A 92 19.27 9.59 -11.24
CA LYS A 92 20.62 9.11 -11.55
C LYS A 92 21.66 9.58 -10.53
N GLU A 93 21.61 10.85 -10.15
CA GLU A 93 22.54 11.42 -9.18
C GLU A 93 22.31 10.84 -7.77
N THR A 94 21.06 10.60 -7.37
CA THR A 94 20.72 9.93 -6.12
C THR A 94 21.26 8.50 -6.09
N ALA A 95 21.04 7.76 -7.16
CA ALA A 95 21.52 6.38 -7.31
C ALA A 95 23.04 6.32 -7.31
N ALA A 96 23.72 7.23 -8.01
CA ALA A 96 25.18 7.30 -8.02
C ALA A 96 25.76 7.61 -6.63
N ALA A 97 25.15 8.55 -5.89
CA ALA A 97 25.59 8.89 -4.53
C ALA A 97 25.42 7.71 -3.57
N ALA A 98 24.32 6.95 -3.68
CA ALA A 98 24.11 5.76 -2.87
C ALA A 98 25.07 4.63 -3.26
N ALA A 99 25.30 4.43 -4.56
CA ALA A 99 26.23 3.44 -5.09
C ALA A 99 27.66 3.66 -4.56
N GLU A 100 28.11 4.91 -4.53
CA GLU A 100 29.43 5.28 -4.01
C GLU A 100 29.62 4.88 -2.53
N VAL A 101 28.64 5.22 -1.67
CA VAL A 101 28.76 4.97 -0.21
C VAL A 101 28.48 3.54 0.17
N LEU A 102 27.68 2.81 -0.62
CA LEU A 102 27.31 1.40 -0.38
C LEU A 102 28.24 0.41 -1.12
N ASN A 103 29.11 0.92 -2.00
CA ASN A 103 29.96 0.12 -2.89
C ASN A 103 29.15 -0.90 -3.73
N VAL A 104 28.07 -0.44 -4.36
CA VAL A 104 27.19 -1.21 -5.25
C VAL A 104 27.11 -0.56 -6.63
N ALA A 105 26.51 -1.23 -7.60
CA ALA A 105 26.27 -0.63 -8.92
C ALA A 105 25.14 0.42 -8.85
N ALA A 106 25.31 1.56 -9.54
CA ALA A 106 24.27 2.63 -9.52
C ALA A 106 22.95 2.18 -10.15
N ASP A 107 22.99 1.28 -11.11
CA ASP A 107 21.83 0.65 -11.75
C ASP A 107 21.21 -0.49 -10.93
N SER A 108 21.67 -0.69 -9.69
CA SER A 108 21.02 -1.54 -8.68
C SER A 108 20.34 -0.73 -7.57
N VAL A 109 20.32 0.60 -7.66
CA VAL A 109 19.71 1.50 -6.67
C VAL A 109 18.37 2.04 -7.17
N LEU A 110 17.30 1.66 -6.51
CA LEU A 110 15.95 2.15 -6.71
C LEU A 110 15.75 3.48 -5.98
N VAL A 111 14.91 4.36 -6.52
CA VAL A 111 14.67 5.70 -5.99
C VAL A 111 13.19 5.98 -5.89
N ALA A 112 12.71 6.35 -4.72
CA ALA A 112 11.31 6.71 -4.50
C ALA A 112 11.20 8.13 -3.91
N SER A 113 10.15 8.84 -4.29
CA SER A 113 9.87 10.19 -3.78
C SER A 113 8.39 10.37 -3.52
N THR A 114 8.03 11.17 -2.53
CA THR A 114 6.64 11.51 -2.21
C THR A 114 6.54 12.93 -1.65
N GLY A 115 5.40 13.60 -1.87
CA GLY A 115 5.15 14.95 -1.36
C GLY A 115 4.62 15.88 -2.44
N VAL A 116 5.04 17.13 -2.45
CA VAL A 116 4.53 18.16 -3.36
C VAL A 116 5.00 17.92 -4.81
N ILE A 117 4.05 18.02 -5.74
CA ILE A 117 4.26 17.92 -7.19
C ILE A 117 4.71 19.28 -7.75
N GLY A 118 5.59 19.27 -8.77
CA GLY A 118 6.03 20.48 -9.50
C GLY A 118 7.21 21.22 -8.86
N MET A 119 7.73 20.73 -7.73
CA MET A 119 8.95 21.26 -7.11
C MET A 119 10.17 20.44 -7.53
N GLN A 120 11.26 21.13 -7.85
CA GLN A 120 12.55 20.48 -8.08
C GLN A 120 13.14 19.94 -6.79
N VAL A 121 13.73 18.74 -6.87
CA VAL A 121 14.35 18.08 -5.72
C VAL A 121 15.67 18.80 -5.38
N PRO A 122 15.93 19.16 -4.11
CA PRO A 122 17.19 19.72 -3.68
C PRO A 122 18.28 18.62 -3.64
N ILE A 123 18.84 18.30 -4.79
CA ILE A 123 19.72 17.14 -4.99
C ILE A 123 20.91 17.09 -4.03
N ASP A 124 21.48 18.23 -3.68
CA ASP A 124 22.59 18.29 -2.72
C ASP A 124 22.17 17.84 -1.31
N ARG A 125 20.92 18.14 -0.90
CA ARG A 125 20.36 17.64 0.35
C ARG A 125 20.13 16.14 0.31
N ILE A 126 19.64 15.61 -0.82
CA ILE A 126 19.48 14.16 -1.04
C ILE A 126 20.85 13.46 -0.91
N LYS A 127 21.88 13.95 -1.62
CA LYS A 127 23.25 13.38 -1.55
C LYS A 127 23.81 13.43 -0.13
N ASN A 128 23.56 14.51 0.58
CA ASN A 128 23.98 14.63 1.98
C ASN A 128 23.21 13.62 2.87
N GLY A 129 21.91 13.51 2.69
CA GLY A 129 21.09 12.52 3.41
C GLY A 129 21.56 11.08 3.19
N VAL A 130 21.92 10.72 1.96
CA VAL A 130 22.53 9.42 1.62
C VAL A 130 23.82 9.19 2.42
N LYS A 131 24.72 10.18 2.47
CA LYS A 131 25.97 10.11 3.25
C LYS A 131 25.71 10.01 4.76
N MET A 132 24.64 10.63 5.25
CA MET A 132 24.25 10.55 6.68
C MET A 132 23.68 9.18 7.04
N MET A 133 22.96 8.53 6.12
CA MET A 133 22.31 7.24 6.35
C MET A 133 23.25 6.04 6.25
N ALA A 134 24.18 6.04 5.30
CA ALA A 134 25.05 4.89 5.04
C ALA A 134 25.78 4.35 6.29
N PRO A 135 26.43 5.18 7.14
CA PRO A 135 27.09 4.69 8.36
C PRO A 135 26.13 4.29 9.48
N LYS A 136 24.80 4.51 9.32
CA LYS A 136 23.76 4.18 10.29
C LYS A 136 22.92 2.99 9.87
N LEU A 137 23.25 2.35 8.75
CA LEU A 137 22.56 1.14 8.33
C LEU A 137 22.63 0.06 9.41
N ASP A 138 21.47 -0.45 9.80
CA ASP A 138 21.33 -1.42 10.86
C ASP A 138 20.15 -2.38 10.55
N GLY A 139 20.30 -3.67 10.91
CA GLY A 139 19.29 -4.69 10.74
C GLY A 139 18.26 -4.78 11.87
N SER A 140 18.30 -3.87 12.85
CA SER A 140 17.36 -3.87 13.97
C SER A 140 15.94 -3.51 13.54
N LEU A 141 14.97 -3.92 14.36
CA LEU A 141 13.57 -3.55 14.14
C LEU A 141 13.37 -2.03 14.26
N GLU A 142 14.14 -1.38 15.12
CA GLU A 142 14.10 0.07 15.30
C GLU A 142 14.53 0.82 14.03
N ALA A 143 15.61 0.39 13.38
CA ALA A 143 16.06 0.97 12.11
C ALA A 143 14.97 0.87 11.01
N GLY A 144 14.29 -0.27 10.90
CA GLY A 144 13.14 -0.45 10.02
C GLY A 144 11.99 0.49 10.37
N THR A 145 11.68 0.64 11.65
CA THR A 145 10.64 1.54 12.16
C THR A 145 10.95 3.01 11.84
N GLU A 146 12.19 3.46 12.03
CA GLU A 146 12.60 4.83 11.70
C GLU A 146 12.54 5.09 10.18
N ALA A 147 12.89 4.11 9.36
CA ALA A 147 12.69 4.20 7.91
C ALA A 147 11.21 4.32 7.54
N ALA A 148 10.33 3.53 8.17
CA ALA A 148 8.88 3.62 7.95
C ALA A 148 8.29 4.98 8.37
N LYS A 149 8.82 5.62 9.40
CA LYS A 149 8.44 6.98 9.81
C LYS A 149 8.94 8.05 8.82
N ALA A 150 10.15 7.89 8.30
CA ALA A 150 10.80 8.87 7.42
C ALA A 150 10.09 9.03 6.06
N ILE A 151 9.40 8.00 5.59
CA ILE A 151 8.64 8.04 4.32
C ILE A 151 7.23 8.65 4.45
N MET A 152 6.74 8.89 5.67
CA MET A 152 5.42 9.46 5.93
C MET A 152 5.34 10.91 5.42
N THR A 153 4.12 11.32 5.01
CA THR A 153 3.81 12.73 4.66
C THR A 153 2.70 13.26 5.55
N THR A 154 1.47 13.03 5.21
CA THR A 154 0.26 13.35 5.98
C THR A 154 -0.21 12.18 6.85
N ASP A 155 0.46 11.04 6.74
CA ASP A 155 0.22 9.85 7.58
C ASP A 155 0.33 10.22 9.07
N THR A 156 -0.57 9.67 9.89
CA THR A 156 -0.54 9.85 11.35
C THR A 156 0.12 8.67 12.07
N LYS A 157 0.18 7.51 11.41
CA LYS A 157 0.73 6.26 11.94
C LYS A 157 1.73 5.63 10.98
N LYS A 158 2.86 5.12 11.52
CA LYS A 158 3.76 4.27 10.73
C LYS A 158 3.05 2.98 10.33
N LYS A 159 3.39 2.45 9.16
CA LYS A 159 2.77 1.24 8.63
C LYS A 159 3.86 0.22 8.31
N GLU A 160 3.94 -0.82 9.12
CA GLU A 160 4.89 -1.92 8.97
C GLU A 160 4.25 -3.24 9.42
N VAL A 161 4.75 -4.35 8.88
CA VAL A 161 4.28 -5.72 9.17
C VAL A 161 5.33 -6.73 8.76
N ALA A 162 5.44 -7.85 9.47
CA ALA A 162 6.31 -8.95 9.09
C ALA A 162 5.70 -10.31 9.45
N VAL A 163 6.04 -11.35 8.65
CA VAL A 163 5.62 -12.73 8.88
C VAL A 163 6.75 -13.72 8.59
N GLN A 164 6.62 -14.90 9.14
CA GLN A 164 7.43 -16.06 8.83
C GLN A 164 6.57 -17.22 8.32
N VAL A 165 7.09 -17.93 7.33
CA VAL A 165 6.52 -19.17 6.77
C VAL A 165 7.61 -20.20 6.57
N GLU A 166 7.23 -21.47 6.51
CA GLU A 166 8.15 -22.55 6.16
C GLU A 166 8.02 -22.85 4.67
N ILE A 167 9.14 -22.84 3.96
CA ILE A 167 9.25 -23.15 2.53
C ILE A 167 10.41 -24.11 2.33
N GLY A 168 10.15 -25.30 1.81
CA GLY A 168 11.18 -26.31 1.59
C GLY A 168 11.97 -26.67 2.86
N GLY A 169 11.33 -26.64 4.03
CA GLY A 169 11.96 -26.92 5.32
C GLY A 169 12.88 -25.81 5.87
N LYS A 170 12.76 -24.60 5.30
CA LYS A 170 13.47 -23.40 5.77
C LYS A 170 12.47 -22.32 6.18
N THR A 171 12.81 -21.60 7.25
CA THR A 171 12.02 -20.44 7.66
C THR A 171 12.33 -19.26 6.74
N VAL A 172 11.33 -18.79 6.04
CA VAL A 172 11.37 -17.63 5.16
C VAL A 172 10.64 -16.47 5.85
N THR A 173 11.25 -15.30 5.86
CA THR A 173 10.69 -14.08 6.43
C THR A 173 10.31 -13.12 5.32
N ILE A 174 9.12 -12.51 5.44
CA ILE A 174 8.67 -11.40 4.59
C ILE A 174 8.31 -10.25 5.50
N GLY A 175 8.85 -9.07 5.22
CA GLY A 175 8.53 -7.84 5.96
C GLY A 175 8.26 -6.70 5.01
N GLY A 176 7.47 -5.73 5.45
CA GLY A 176 7.14 -4.59 4.61
C GLY A 176 6.86 -3.33 5.40
N MET A 177 7.04 -2.19 4.74
CA MET A 177 6.58 -0.88 5.19
C MET A 177 5.87 -0.16 4.05
N CYS A 178 4.97 0.74 4.39
CA CYS A 178 4.36 1.62 3.39
C CYS A 178 4.00 2.99 3.97
N LYS A 179 3.72 3.93 3.09
CA LYS A 179 3.10 5.21 3.40
C LYS A 179 1.91 5.45 2.47
N GLY A 180 0.95 6.20 2.94
CA GLY A 180 -0.20 6.65 2.18
C GLY A 180 -1.32 7.08 3.11
N SER A 181 -1.91 8.25 2.83
CA SER A 181 -2.99 8.86 3.60
C SER A 181 -3.91 9.70 2.72
N GLY A 182 -3.39 10.51 1.79
CA GLY A 182 -4.11 11.24 0.77
C GLY A 182 -3.64 10.94 -0.64
N MET A 183 -4.46 11.31 -1.65
CA MET A 183 -4.31 10.95 -3.06
C MET A 183 -4.24 9.42 -3.21
N ILE A 184 -5.24 8.70 -2.64
CA ILE A 184 -5.28 7.24 -2.56
C ILE A 184 -6.50 6.68 -3.28
N HIS A 185 -6.30 6.27 -4.54
CA HIS A 185 -7.22 5.43 -5.33
C HIS A 185 -6.42 4.60 -6.33
N PRO A 186 -5.80 3.50 -5.90
CA PRO A 186 -4.92 2.71 -6.76
C PRO A 186 -5.66 2.10 -7.96
N ASN A 187 -5.11 2.38 -9.13
CA ASN A 187 -5.29 1.54 -10.31
C ASN A 187 -3.89 1.09 -10.74
N MET A 188 -3.34 0.09 -10.04
CA MET A 188 -1.94 -0.38 -10.03
C MET A 188 -0.99 0.42 -9.12
N CYS A 189 -1.42 0.78 -7.90
CA CYS A 189 -0.73 1.38 -6.75
C CYS A 189 -0.91 2.90 -6.56
N THR A 190 -1.39 3.33 -5.34
CA THR A 190 -1.45 4.75 -4.89
C THR A 190 -0.77 4.89 -3.54
N MET A 191 0.54 4.61 -3.47
CA MET A 191 1.29 4.65 -2.23
C MET A 191 2.76 4.33 -2.50
N LEU A 192 3.62 4.47 -1.53
CA LEU A 192 4.93 3.85 -1.57
C LEU A 192 4.92 2.64 -0.65
N GLY A 193 5.22 1.48 -1.20
CA GLY A 193 5.36 0.22 -0.47
C GLY A 193 6.70 -0.43 -0.76
N PHE A 194 7.37 -0.84 0.29
CA PHE A 194 8.63 -1.55 0.20
C PHE A 194 8.50 -2.84 0.98
N VAL A 195 8.65 -3.96 0.27
CA VAL A 195 8.57 -5.31 0.83
C VAL A 195 9.90 -6.01 0.60
N THR A 196 10.40 -6.64 1.63
CA THR A 196 11.66 -7.38 1.63
C THR A 196 11.43 -8.82 2.03
N THR A 197 12.19 -9.74 1.45
CA THR A 197 12.16 -11.15 1.85
C THR A 197 13.53 -11.81 1.67
N ASP A 198 13.85 -12.73 2.54
CA ASP A 198 15.03 -13.58 2.42
C ASP A 198 14.75 -14.84 1.59
N ALA A 199 13.56 -14.98 1.01
CA ALA A 199 13.21 -16.07 0.11
C ALA A 199 14.15 -16.16 -1.10
N LYS A 200 14.52 -17.39 -1.47
CA LYS A 200 15.13 -17.68 -2.77
C LYS A 200 14.03 -17.99 -3.77
N ILE A 201 13.79 -17.07 -4.69
CA ILE A 201 12.71 -17.12 -5.68
C ILE A 201 13.18 -16.50 -6.99
N SER A 202 12.79 -17.06 -8.12
CA SER A 202 13.16 -16.51 -9.43
C SER A 202 12.47 -15.16 -9.69
N LYS A 203 13.12 -14.29 -10.46
CA LYS A 203 12.58 -12.96 -10.83
C LYS A 203 11.18 -13.06 -11.44
N LYS A 204 10.96 -14.06 -12.29
CA LYS A 204 9.66 -14.31 -12.93
C LYS A 204 8.58 -14.62 -11.91
N MET A 205 8.82 -15.56 -10.99
CA MET A 205 7.85 -15.94 -9.97
C MET A 205 7.59 -14.81 -8.98
N LEU A 206 8.61 -14.05 -8.62
CA LEU A 206 8.49 -12.90 -7.74
C LEU A 206 7.59 -11.81 -8.36
N GLN A 207 7.84 -11.46 -9.64
CA GLN A 207 7.03 -10.47 -10.36
C GLN A 207 5.59 -10.94 -10.55
N GLU A 208 5.39 -12.23 -10.86
CA GLU A 208 4.06 -12.82 -11.05
C GLU A 208 3.27 -12.78 -9.73
N ALA A 209 3.88 -13.19 -8.61
CA ALA A 209 3.27 -13.14 -7.29
C ALA A 209 2.83 -11.72 -6.93
N LEU A 210 3.71 -10.72 -7.09
CA LEU A 210 3.38 -9.33 -6.78
C LEU A 210 2.29 -8.78 -7.71
N SER A 211 2.38 -9.05 -9.01
CA SER A 211 1.43 -8.51 -10.01
C SER A 211 0.01 -9.09 -9.86
N GLU A 212 -0.10 -10.34 -9.40
CA GLU A 212 -1.40 -10.93 -9.06
C GLU A 212 -1.94 -10.36 -7.75
N ASP A 213 -1.09 -10.27 -6.73
CA ASP A 213 -1.49 -9.89 -5.38
C ASP A 213 -1.98 -8.45 -5.24
N VAL A 214 -1.33 -7.50 -5.92
CA VAL A 214 -1.73 -6.08 -5.84
C VAL A 214 -3.15 -5.82 -6.33
N LYS A 215 -3.71 -6.68 -7.17
CA LYS A 215 -5.08 -6.55 -7.67
C LYS A 215 -6.11 -6.74 -6.56
N ASP A 216 -5.80 -7.61 -5.61
CA ASP A 216 -6.68 -7.97 -4.50
C ASP A 216 -6.32 -7.27 -3.19
N THR A 217 -5.26 -6.47 -3.20
CA THR A 217 -4.75 -5.76 -2.03
C THR A 217 -4.75 -4.25 -2.25
N TYR A 218 -3.66 -3.66 -2.67
CA TYR A 218 -3.55 -2.20 -2.81
C TYR A 218 -4.57 -1.61 -3.80
N ASN A 219 -4.88 -2.29 -4.91
CA ASN A 219 -5.87 -1.81 -5.89
C ASN A 219 -7.32 -1.81 -5.36
N MET A 220 -7.53 -2.39 -4.19
CA MET A 220 -8.82 -2.40 -3.51
C MET A 220 -8.97 -1.28 -2.48
N VAL A 221 -7.96 -0.39 -2.36
CA VAL A 221 -8.00 0.75 -1.44
C VAL A 221 -8.54 2.01 -2.12
N SER A 222 -9.29 2.84 -1.41
CA SER A 222 -9.59 4.22 -1.83
C SER A 222 -9.79 5.12 -0.61
N VAL A 223 -9.07 6.25 -0.56
CA VAL A 223 -9.32 7.33 0.42
C VAL A 223 -10.16 8.44 -0.21
N ASP A 224 -9.76 8.94 -1.38
CA ASP A 224 -10.31 10.15 -1.99
C ASP A 224 -10.63 10.04 -3.49
N GLY A 225 -10.38 8.89 -4.10
CA GLY A 225 -10.66 8.67 -5.51
C GLY A 225 -9.56 9.16 -6.46
N ASP A 226 -8.48 9.75 -5.97
CA ASP A 226 -7.41 10.33 -6.77
C ASP A 226 -6.21 9.39 -6.90
N THR A 227 -5.77 9.11 -8.14
CA THR A 227 -4.60 8.27 -8.43
C THR A 227 -3.33 9.11 -8.51
N SER A 228 -2.34 8.79 -7.68
CA SER A 228 -1.08 9.52 -7.57
C SER A 228 -0.16 9.34 -8.79
N THR A 229 0.79 10.24 -8.92
CA THR A 229 1.86 10.23 -9.94
C THR A 229 3.04 9.34 -9.56
N ASN A 230 3.14 8.94 -8.27
CA ASN A 230 4.34 8.34 -7.68
C ASN A 230 4.19 6.89 -7.23
N ASP A 231 3.00 6.33 -7.35
CA ASP A 231 2.69 5.04 -6.76
C ASP A 231 3.64 3.94 -7.18
N THR A 232 4.20 3.27 -6.19
CA THR A 232 5.23 2.26 -6.38
C THR A 232 5.15 1.23 -5.27
N VAL A 233 5.08 -0.06 -5.61
CA VAL A 233 5.39 -1.17 -4.70
C VAL A 233 6.61 -1.89 -5.22
N LEU A 234 7.64 -1.99 -4.39
CA LEU A 234 8.87 -2.73 -4.66
C LEU A 234 8.95 -3.94 -3.73
N LEU A 235 9.28 -5.09 -4.31
CA LEU A 235 9.51 -6.34 -3.58
C LEU A 235 10.91 -6.84 -3.91
N LEU A 236 11.77 -6.93 -2.89
CA LEU A 236 13.16 -7.34 -2.99
C LEU A 236 13.35 -8.70 -2.30
N ALA A 237 13.93 -9.67 -3.01
CA ALA A 237 14.22 -11.02 -2.51
C ALA A 237 15.70 -11.33 -2.64
N ASN A 238 16.40 -11.55 -1.52
CA ASN A 238 17.85 -11.73 -1.48
C ASN A 238 18.32 -13.21 -1.36
N GLY A 239 17.42 -14.16 -1.10
CA GLY A 239 17.72 -15.59 -1.09
C GLY A 239 18.43 -16.11 0.16
N LEU A 240 18.62 -15.29 1.19
CA LEU A 240 19.40 -15.66 2.40
C LEU A 240 18.68 -16.63 3.35
N ALA A 241 17.40 -16.97 3.11
CA ALA A 241 16.72 -18.06 3.79
C ALA A 241 17.24 -19.44 3.38
N GLU A 242 17.90 -19.52 2.20
CA GLU A 242 18.49 -20.76 1.65
C GLU A 242 17.44 -21.87 1.44
N ASN A 243 16.18 -21.50 1.20
CA ASN A 243 15.15 -22.44 0.76
C ASN A 243 15.45 -22.93 -0.67
N PRO A 244 14.89 -24.07 -1.10
CA PRO A 244 14.88 -24.44 -2.51
C PRO A 244 14.33 -23.30 -3.36
N GLU A 245 14.99 -22.98 -4.47
CA GLU A 245 14.56 -21.85 -5.30
C GLU A 245 13.16 -22.07 -5.88
N ILE A 246 12.26 -21.12 -5.66
CA ILE A 246 10.91 -21.15 -6.22
C ILE A 246 10.99 -20.68 -7.67
N THR A 247 10.92 -21.66 -8.62
CA THR A 247 11.05 -21.41 -10.06
C THR A 247 9.74 -21.60 -10.84
N GLU A 248 8.75 -22.24 -10.22
CA GLU A 248 7.46 -22.58 -10.81
C GLU A 248 6.32 -22.50 -9.77
N LYS A 249 5.08 -22.58 -10.24
CA LYS A 249 3.90 -22.65 -9.37
C LYS A 249 3.82 -24.04 -8.73
N GLY A 250 3.63 -24.08 -7.41
CA GLY A 250 3.55 -25.29 -6.59
C GLY A 250 3.32 -24.91 -5.14
N GLU A 251 3.40 -25.84 -4.22
CA GLU A 251 3.10 -25.62 -2.79
C GLU A 251 3.95 -24.51 -2.16
N ASP A 252 5.24 -24.48 -2.45
CA ASP A 252 6.17 -23.46 -1.96
C ASP A 252 5.80 -22.05 -2.50
N TYR A 253 5.42 -21.96 -3.78
CA TYR A 253 4.95 -20.72 -4.40
C TYR A 253 3.64 -20.24 -3.76
N GLU A 254 2.66 -21.12 -3.57
CA GLU A 254 1.38 -20.76 -2.96
C GLU A 254 1.55 -20.36 -1.48
N THR A 255 2.48 -21.01 -0.75
CA THR A 255 2.85 -20.62 0.61
C THR A 255 3.47 -19.22 0.64
N PHE A 256 4.40 -18.93 -0.26
CA PHE A 256 5.00 -17.60 -0.42
C PHE A 256 3.94 -16.55 -0.76
N LYS A 257 3.09 -16.84 -1.76
CA LYS A 257 2.01 -15.95 -2.21
C LYS A 257 1.01 -15.64 -1.10
N ALA A 258 0.61 -16.64 -0.31
CA ALA A 258 -0.28 -16.43 0.83
C ALA A 258 0.34 -15.52 1.91
N ALA A 259 1.64 -15.66 2.15
CA ALA A 259 2.36 -14.79 3.09
C ALA A 259 2.49 -13.36 2.54
N LEU A 260 2.81 -13.19 1.26
CA LEU A 260 2.85 -11.89 0.58
C LEU A 260 1.48 -11.20 0.62
N ASN A 261 0.41 -11.94 0.36
CA ASN A 261 -0.97 -11.43 0.43
C ASN A 261 -1.32 -10.93 1.83
N TYR A 262 -0.91 -11.64 2.87
CA TYR A 262 -1.11 -11.17 4.25
C TYR A 262 -0.38 -9.85 4.52
N ILE A 263 0.88 -9.72 4.08
CA ILE A 263 1.67 -8.48 4.19
C ILE A 263 0.95 -7.33 3.49
N ASN A 264 0.64 -7.50 2.20
CA ASN A 264 0.07 -6.43 1.38
C ASN A 264 -1.35 -6.06 1.79
N THR A 265 -2.19 -7.04 2.19
CA THR A 265 -3.53 -6.77 2.77
C THR A 265 -3.42 -5.99 4.08
N SER A 266 -2.49 -6.36 4.96
CA SER A 266 -2.29 -5.66 6.24
C SER A 266 -1.84 -4.21 6.02
N LEU A 267 -0.92 -3.98 5.08
CA LEU A 267 -0.46 -2.65 4.72
C LEU A 267 -1.55 -1.82 4.03
N ALA A 268 -2.33 -2.42 3.12
CA ALA A 268 -3.47 -1.80 2.45
C ALA A 268 -4.54 -1.31 3.44
N LYS A 269 -4.91 -2.15 4.40
CA LYS A 269 -5.84 -1.77 5.49
C LYS A 269 -5.29 -0.64 6.37
N LYS A 270 -3.99 -0.63 6.67
CA LYS A 270 -3.35 0.44 7.43
C LYS A 270 -3.33 1.77 6.66
N ILE A 271 -3.19 1.73 5.33
CA ILE A 271 -3.32 2.92 4.47
C ILE A 271 -4.77 3.44 4.51
N ALA A 272 -5.74 2.57 4.27
CA ALA A 272 -7.15 2.94 4.27
C ALA A 272 -7.61 3.51 5.62
N GLY A 273 -7.23 2.87 6.73
CA GLY A 273 -7.61 3.30 8.08
C GLY A 273 -6.86 4.52 8.62
N ASP A 274 -5.83 5.00 7.91
CA ASP A 274 -5.06 6.21 8.23
C ASP A 274 -5.22 7.26 7.11
N GLY A 275 -6.37 7.26 6.41
CA GLY A 275 -6.72 8.28 5.44
C GLY A 275 -6.74 9.67 6.08
N GLU A 276 -6.42 10.72 5.29
CA GLU A 276 -6.38 12.11 5.79
C GLU A 276 -7.67 12.49 6.51
N GLY A 277 -7.55 12.77 7.81
CA GLY A 277 -8.67 13.13 8.68
C GLY A 277 -9.64 11.98 9.00
N ALA A 278 -9.32 10.73 8.64
CA ALA A 278 -10.19 9.59 8.89
C ALA A 278 -10.34 9.25 10.38
N THR A 279 -11.53 8.80 10.76
CA THR A 279 -11.84 8.30 12.11
C THR A 279 -12.16 6.81 12.14
N ALA A 280 -12.53 6.22 10.97
CA ALA A 280 -12.87 4.81 10.86
C ALA A 280 -12.36 4.19 9.56
N LEU A 281 -11.85 2.95 9.66
CA LEU A 281 -11.65 2.06 8.52
C LEU A 281 -13.02 1.58 8.04
N PHE A 282 -13.30 1.76 6.75
CA PHE A 282 -14.52 1.27 6.11
C PHE A 282 -14.19 0.16 5.12
N GLU A 283 -14.64 -1.05 5.40
CA GLU A 283 -14.53 -2.20 4.51
C GLU A 283 -15.85 -2.45 3.78
N VAL A 284 -15.79 -2.74 2.48
CA VAL A 284 -16.95 -3.14 1.68
C VAL A 284 -16.70 -4.51 1.09
N LYS A 285 -17.42 -5.50 1.57
CA LYS A 285 -17.33 -6.89 1.11
C LYS A 285 -18.55 -7.25 0.26
N ILE A 286 -18.32 -7.56 -0.99
CA ILE A 286 -19.32 -8.15 -1.87
C ILE A 286 -19.14 -9.66 -1.87
N ILE A 287 -20.22 -10.40 -1.66
CA ILE A 287 -20.29 -11.85 -1.73
C ILE A 287 -21.42 -12.27 -2.69
N GLY A 288 -21.39 -13.52 -3.13
CA GLY A 288 -22.40 -14.05 -4.03
C GLY A 288 -22.40 -13.42 -5.43
N ALA A 289 -21.29 -12.85 -5.88
CA ALA A 289 -21.19 -12.25 -7.19
C ALA A 289 -21.01 -13.31 -8.29
N GLU A 290 -21.42 -12.97 -9.52
CA GLU A 290 -21.30 -13.82 -10.71
C GLU A 290 -19.82 -13.99 -11.12
N SER A 291 -19.03 -12.93 -10.96
CA SER A 291 -17.60 -12.93 -11.27
C SER A 291 -16.82 -12.07 -10.29
N LYS A 292 -15.49 -12.28 -10.27
CA LYS A 292 -14.56 -11.46 -9.49
C LYS A 292 -14.61 -9.99 -9.91
N GLU A 293 -14.71 -9.71 -11.22
CA GLU A 293 -14.78 -8.38 -11.79
C GLU A 293 -16.04 -7.64 -11.32
N GLN A 294 -17.18 -8.34 -11.28
CA GLN A 294 -18.43 -7.78 -10.75
C GLN A 294 -18.26 -7.42 -9.27
N ALA A 295 -17.71 -8.33 -8.45
CA ALA A 295 -17.51 -8.08 -7.03
C ALA A 295 -16.55 -6.90 -6.77
N VAL A 296 -15.45 -6.79 -7.54
CA VAL A 296 -14.50 -5.68 -7.49
C VAL A 296 -15.19 -4.36 -7.86
N THR A 297 -15.94 -4.33 -8.96
CA THR A 297 -16.62 -3.13 -9.45
C THR A 297 -17.63 -2.61 -8.42
N LEU A 298 -18.44 -3.50 -7.86
CA LEU A 298 -19.45 -3.16 -6.85
C LEU A 298 -18.79 -2.65 -5.56
N SER A 299 -17.79 -3.37 -5.02
CA SER A 299 -17.15 -2.99 -3.77
C SER A 299 -16.39 -1.66 -3.88
N LYS A 300 -15.68 -1.44 -4.99
CA LYS A 300 -14.98 -0.17 -5.25
C LYS A 300 -15.94 1.00 -5.41
N SER A 301 -17.07 0.82 -6.10
CA SER A 301 -18.06 1.87 -6.26
C SER A 301 -18.62 2.35 -4.91
N VAL A 302 -18.88 1.42 -4.00
CA VAL A 302 -19.40 1.76 -2.66
C VAL A 302 -18.34 2.46 -1.82
N VAL A 303 -17.11 1.92 -1.76
CA VAL A 303 -16.04 2.48 -0.90
C VAL A 303 -15.56 3.87 -1.36
N THR A 304 -15.77 4.21 -2.64
CA THR A 304 -15.43 5.54 -3.21
C THR A 304 -16.58 6.55 -3.12
N SER A 305 -17.79 6.13 -2.77
CA SER A 305 -18.94 7.01 -2.69
C SER A 305 -18.82 8.03 -1.56
N SER A 306 -18.66 9.30 -1.88
CA SER A 306 -18.60 10.38 -0.87
C SER A 306 -19.82 10.41 0.06
N LEU A 307 -21.03 10.13 -0.46
CA LEU A 307 -22.23 10.04 0.37
C LEU A 307 -22.19 8.88 1.34
N THR A 308 -21.69 7.69 0.90
CA THR A 308 -21.53 6.54 1.78
C THR A 308 -20.48 6.81 2.85
N LYS A 309 -19.32 7.35 2.47
CA LYS A 309 -18.24 7.70 3.41
C LYS A 309 -18.70 8.74 4.44
N ALA A 310 -19.52 9.72 4.05
CA ALA A 310 -20.11 10.70 4.96
C ALA A 310 -21.15 10.06 5.92
N ALA A 311 -21.89 9.03 5.47
CA ALA A 311 -22.79 8.29 6.34
C ALA A 311 -22.02 7.48 7.39
N ILE A 312 -20.89 6.86 7.01
CA ILE A 312 -20.01 6.15 7.96
C ILE A 312 -19.49 7.13 9.02
N TYR A 313 -19.04 8.32 8.63
CA TYR A 313 -18.64 9.40 9.58
C TYR A 313 -19.76 9.78 10.56
N GLY A 314 -21.00 9.85 10.07
CA GLY A 314 -22.17 10.17 10.89
C GLY A 314 -22.75 8.99 11.66
N HIS A 315 -22.14 7.80 11.59
CA HIS A 315 -22.64 6.54 12.14
C HIS A 315 -24.09 6.24 11.70
N ASP A 316 -24.44 6.68 10.48
CA ASP A 316 -25.73 6.50 9.84
C ASP A 316 -25.75 5.20 9.02
N ALA A 317 -26.64 4.27 9.37
CA ALA A 317 -26.81 3.00 8.64
C ALA A 317 -27.50 3.21 7.30
N ASN A 318 -27.00 4.14 6.48
CA ASN A 318 -27.61 4.61 5.25
C ASN A 318 -27.42 3.60 4.11
N TRP A 319 -28.16 2.51 4.18
CA TRP A 319 -28.17 1.44 3.19
C TRP A 319 -28.55 1.93 1.79
N GLY A 320 -29.42 2.96 1.70
CA GLY A 320 -29.83 3.56 0.43
C GLY A 320 -28.66 4.13 -0.38
N ARG A 321 -27.66 4.74 0.30
CA ARG A 321 -26.45 5.23 -0.35
C ARG A 321 -25.56 4.10 -0.84
N ILE A 322 -25.52 2.98 -0.14
CA ILE A 322 -24.76 1.78 -0.53
C ILE A 322 -25.40 1.17 -1.79
N LEU A 323 -26.70 0.89 -1.78
CA LEU A 323 -27.39 0.35 -2.95
C LEU A 323 -27.33 1.30 -4.14
N CYS A 324 -27.45 2.60 -3.91
CA CYS A 324 -27.27 3.61 -4.95
C CYS A 324 -25.88 3.54 -5.58
N ALA A 325 -24.83 3.44 -4.76
CA ALA A 325 -23.44 3.31 -5.23
C ALA A 325 -23.22 2.01 -6.01
N MET A 326 -23.80 0.90 -5.57
CA MET A 326 -23.80 -0.34 -6.34
C MET A 326 -24.53 -0.15 -7.68
N GLY A 327 -25.69 0.51 -7.68
CA GLY A 327 -26.54 0.69 -8.85
C GLY A 327 -25.91 1.50 -9.99
N TYR A 328 -25.11 2.52 -9.69
CA TYR A 328 -24.40 3.30 -10.71
C TYR A 328 -22.99 2.78 -11.03
N SER A 329 -22.55 1.68 -10.43
CA SER A 329 -21.21 1.12 -10.60
C SER A 329 -20.87 0.68 -12.03
N GLY A 330 -21.89 0.40 -12.85
CA GLY A 330 -21.77 -0.21 -14.17
C GLY A 330 -21.89 -1.72 -14.16
N ALA A 331 -21.75 -2.40 -13.01
CA ALA A 331 -22.01 -3.82 -12.88
C ALA A 331 -23.52 -4.10 -12.83
N GLN A 332 -23.94 -5.21 -13.40
CA GLN A 332 -25.36 -5.63 -13.40
C GLN A 332 -25.61 -6.56 -12.22
N PHE A 333 -26.68 -6.34 -11.49
CA PHE A 333 -27.17 -7.22 -10.42
C PHE A 333 -28.69 -7.01 -10.24
N ASP A 334 -29.35 -7.91 -9.55
CA ASP A 334 -30.78 -7.80 -9.22
C ASP A 334 -30.93 -7.11 -7.84
N PRO A 335 -31.32 -5.84 -7.77
CA PRO A 335 -31.43 -5.12 -6.50
C PRO A 335 -32.51 -5.71 -5.57
N GLU A 336 -33.51 -6.43 -6.10
CA GLU A 336 -34.56 -7.05 -5.31
C GLU A 336 -34.14 -8.35 -4.61
N LYS A 337 -32.89 -8.82 -4.86
CA LYS A 337 -32.31 -10.01 -4.21
C LYS A 337 -31.21 -9.69 -3.21
N VAL A 338 -30.75 -8.44 -3.14
CA VAL A 338 -29.62 -8.07 -2.29
C VAL A 338 -29.95 -8.19 -0.81
N ASP A 339 -29.06 -8.85 -0.05
CA ASP A 339 -29.00 -8.73 1.40
C ASP A 339 -27.83 -7.82 1.79
N LEU A 340 -28.04 -6.95 2.78
CA LEU A 340 -27.00 -6.04 3.27
C LEU A 340 -26.86 -6.12 4.79
N TYR A 341 -25.62 -6.19 5.25
CA TYR A 341 -25.28 -6.24 6.65
C TYR A 341 -24.24 -5.17 6.99
N PHE A 342 -24.27 -4.65 8.22
CA PHE A 342 -23.13 -4.01 8.85
C PHE A 342 -22.54 -4.92 9.92
N GLU A 343 -21.20 -4.93 10.01
CA GLU A 343 -20.45 -5.75 10.98
C GLU A 343 -19.27 -4.95 11.53
N SER A 344 -19.03 -5.10 12.84
CA SER A 344 -17.85 -4.60 13.54
C SER A 344 -17.58 -5.47 14.76
N LYS A 345 -16.59 -5.11 15.59
CA LYS A 345 -16.38 -5.82 16.87
C LYS A 345 -17.58 -5.71 17.82
N ALA A 346 -18.49 -4.74 17.64
CA ALA A 346 -19.69 -4.55 18.44
C ALA A 346 -20.84 -5.49 18.07
N GLY A 347 -20.77 -6.16 16.90
CA GLY A 347 -21.79 -7.10 16.44
C GLY A 347 -21.99 -7.10 14.92
N LYS A 348 -23.06 -7.76 14.50
CA LYS A 348 -23.50 -7.83 13.10
C LYS A 348 -25.01 -7.67 13.03
N ILE A 349 -25.48 -6.82 12.14
CA ILE A 349 -26.90 -6.52 11.92
C ILE A 349 -27.27 -6.61 10.44
N LYS A 350 -28.39 -7.24 10.14
CA LYS A 350 -28.96 -7.27 8.78
C LYS A 350 -29.85 -6.04 8.57
N ILE A 351 -29.53 -5.21 7.61
CA ILE A 351 -30.24 -3.96 7.30
C ILE A 351 -31.20 -4.14 6.13
N ILE A 352 -30.82 -4.94 5.13
CA ILE A 352 -31.61 -5.25 3.93
C ILE A 352 -31.76 -6.76 3.80
N GLU A 353 -32.95 -7.19 3.47
CA GLU A 353 -33.24 -8.56 3.07
C GLU A 353 -34.05 -8.55 1.78
N ASN A 354 -33.53 -9.24 0.73
CA ASN A 354 -34.17 -9.30 -0.60
C ASN A 354 -34.59 -7.90 -1.12
N GLY A 355 -33.64 -6.95 -1.06
CA GLY A 355 -33.82 -5.58 -1.57
C GLY A 355 -34.68 -4.66 -0.71
N VAL A 356 -35.24 -5.14 0.39
CA VAL A 356 -36.16 -4.38 1.27
C VAL A 356 -35.54 -4.20 2.65
N ALA A 357 -35.71 -3.01 3.23
CA ALA A 357 -35.25 -2.73 4.59
C ALA A 357 -35.91 -3.66 5.60
N THR A 358 -35.12 -4.19 6.53
CA THR A 358 -35.61 -4.96 7.69
C THR A 358 -36.11 -4.01 8.78
N ASP A 359 -36.79 -4.56 9.78
CA ASP A 359 -37.14 -3.83 11.01
C ASP A 359 -35.96 -3.88 11.98
N TYR A 360 -34.80 -3.29 11.58
CA TYR A 360 -33.58 -3.27 12.39
C TYR A 360 -33.60 -2.17 13.46
N SER A 361 -32.83 -2.38 14.53
CA SER A 361 -32.64 -1.39 15.57
C SER A 361 -31.63 -0.33 15.14
N GLU A 362 -32.06 0.94 15.03
CA GLU A 362 -31.16 2.07 14.77
C GLU A 362 -30.10 2.23 15.87
N GLU A 363 -30.44 1.98 17.13
CA GLU A 363 -29.50 2.03 18.26
C GLU A 363 -28.39 0.97 18.11
N GLU A 364 -28.74 -0.26 17.75
CA GLU A 364 -27.77 -1.32 17.51
C GLU A 364 -26.91 -1.02 16.29
N ALA A 365 -27.50 -0.54 15.19
CA ALA A 365 -26.78 -0.14 13.98
C ALA A 365 -25.77 0.98 14.29
N THR A 366 -26.19 2.03 15.00
CA THR A 366 -25.32 3.14 15.43
C THR A 366 -24.15 2.62 16.29
N LYS A 367 -24.41 1.69 17.23
CA LYS A 367 -23.37 1.09 18.05
C LYS A 367 -22.33 0.34 17.20
N ILE A 368 -22.77 -0.41 16.19
CA ILE A 368 -21.88 -1.14 15.26
C ILE A 368 -21.05 -0.15 14.43
N LEU A 369 -21.67 0.92 13.93
CA LEU A 369 -21.03 1.92 13.09
C LEU A 369 -20.11 2.89 13.86
N SER A 370 -20.20 2.94 15.19
CA SER A 370 -19.33 3.78 16.04
C SER A 370 -17.96 3.18 16.31
N GLU A 371 -17.65 2.00 15.75
CA GLU A 371 -16.37 1.33 15.93
C GLU A 371 -15.31 1.84 14.95
N GLU A 372 -14.02 1.72 15.31
CA GLU A 372 -12.88 2.15 14.48
C GLU A 372 -12.74 1.39 13.15
N ALA A 373 -13.40 0.23 13.03
CA ALA A 373 -13.44 -0.56 11.82
C ALA A 373 -14.85 -1.11 11.59
N VAL A 374 -15.42 -0.78 10.44
CA VAL A 374 -16.78 -1.14 10.04
C VAL A 374 -16.76 -1.84 8.69
N THR A 375 -17.49 -2.95 8.56
CA THR A 375 -17.64 -3.68 7.32
C THR A 375 -19.10 -3.63 6.86
N ALA A 376 -19.35 -3.14 5.64
CA ALA A 376 -20.58 -3.36 4.92
C ALA A 376 -20.45 -4.65 4.10
N ILE A 377 -21.38 -5.59 4.27
CA ILE A 377 -21.39 -6.86 3.54
C ILE A 377 -22.65 -6.90 2.68
N ALA A 378 -22.49 -6.91 1.35
CA ALA A 378 -23.60 -7.07 0.40
C ALA A 378 -23.52 -8.43 -0.29
N ASP A 379 -24.58 -9.22 -0.15
CA ASP A 379 -24.78 -10.48 -0.86
C ASP A 379 -25.70 -10.24 -2.05
N VAL A 380 -25.15 -10.39 -3.25
CA VAL A 380 -25.89 -10.17 -4.50
C VAL A 380 -26.54 -11.44 -5.07
N LYS A 381 -26.31 -12.59 -4.48
CA LYS A 381 -26.96 -13.91 -4.76
C LYS A 381 -26.94 -14.32 -6.23
N MET A 382 -25.84 -14.06 -6.94
CA MET A 382 -25.67 -14.38 -8.36
C MET A 382 -24.65 -15.49 -8.63
N GLY A 383 -23.79 -15.83 -7.65
CA GLY A 383 -22.74 -16.84 -7.77
C GLY A 383 -21.94 -16.98 -6.48
N ASP A 384 -20.66 -17.32 -6.61
CA ASP A 384 -19.77 -17.57 -5.47
C ASP A 384 -18.57 -16.60 -5.37
N ALA A 385 -18.45 -15.69 -6.33
CA ALA A 385 -17.33 -14.77 -6.34
C ALA A 385 -17.45 -13.70 -5.25
N THR A 386 -16.30 -13.23 -4.76
CA THR A 386 -16.23 -12.25 -3.69
C THR A 386 -15.08 -11.27 -3.92
N ALA A 387 -15.23 -10.05 -3.43
CA ALA A 387 -14.16 -9.07 -3.30
C ALA A 387 -14.38 -8.19 -2.08
N THR A 388 -13.27 -7.65 -1.54
CA THR A 388 -13.31 -6.69 -0.44
C THR A 388 -12.53 -5.44 -0.85
N ALA A 389 -13.13 -4.26 -0.72
CA ALA A 389 -12.48 -2.98 -0.88
C ALA A 389 -12.36 -2.27 0.46
N TRP A 390 -11.31 -1.46 0.62
CA TRP A 390 -11.01 -0.73 1.84
C TRP A 390 -10.95 0.77 1.58
N GLY A 391 -11.52 1.52 2.49
CA GLY A 391 -11.47 2.98 2.51
C GLY A 391 -11.62 3.49 3.94
N CYS A 392 -12.00 4.72 4.06
CA CYS A 392 -12.30 5.37 5.34
C CYS A 392 -13.56 6.22 5.22
N ASP A 393 -14.06 6.70 6.34
CA ASP A 393 -15.07 7.75 6.40
C ASP A 393 -14.60 9.05 5.72
N LEU A 394 -15.53 9.99 5.49
CA LEU A 394 -15.23 11.34 4.98
C LEU A 394 -15.59 12.37 6.02
N THR A 395 -14.57 13.06 6.54
CA THR A 395 -14.69 14.00 7.64
C THR A 395 -14.48 15.46 7.20
N TYR A 396 -14.78 16.41 8.07
CA TYR A 396 -14.43 17.82 7.86
C TYR A 396 -12.92 18.04 7.81
N ASP A 397 -12.14 17.24 8.53
CA ASP A 397 -10.68 17.38 8.57
C ASP A 397 -10.02 17.02 7.25
N TYR A 398 -10.61 16.14 6.43
CA TYR A 398 -10.14 15.90 5.06
C TYR A 398 -10.10 17.20 4.25
N VAL A 399 -11.19 17.95 4.25
CA VAL A 399 -11.26 19.24 3.53
C VAL A 399 -10.29 20.25 4.11
N LYS A 400 -10.17 20.33 5.43
CA LYS A 400 -9.26 21.24 6.12
C LYS A 400 -7.78 20.96 5.80
N ILE A 401 -7.38 19.68 5.77
CA ILE A 401 -6.00 19.26 5.44
C ILE A 401 -5.69 19.61 3.98
N ASN A 402 -6.63 19.38 3.05
CA ASN A 402 -6.40 19.52 1.62
C ASN A 402 -6.64 20.95 1.09
N ALA A 403 -7.33 21.80 1.84
CA ALA A 403 -7.60 23.21 1.42
C ALA A 403 -6.31 24.04 1.32
N ASP A 404 -5.25 23.69 2.08
CA ASP A 404 -3.97 24.41 2.07
C ASP A 404 -2.77 23.43 2.21
N TYR A 405 -2.64 22.53 1.24
CA TYR A 405 -1.56 21.52 1.21
C TYR A 405 -0.17 22.11 0.83
N ARG A 406 -0.10 23.40 0.47
CA ARG A 406 1.16 24.03 0.04
C ARG A 406 2.08 24.44 1.19
N SER A 407 1.55 24.54 2.38
CA SER A 407 2.27 25.00 3.58
C SER A 407 3.24 23.95 4.16
#